data_72053edbd8e752e056afc4267d7a9d68
#
_entry.id   72053edbd8e752e056afc4267d7a9d68
#
_cell.length_a   1.000
_cell.length_b   1.000
_cell.length_c   1.000
_cell.angle_alpha   90.00
_cell.angle_beta   90.00
_cell.angle_gamma   90.00
#
_symmetry.space_group_name_H-M   'P 1'
#
loop_
_entity.id
_entity.type
_entity.pdbx_description
1 polymer ?
#
loop_
_entity_poly.entity_id
_entity_poly.type
_entity_poly.pdbx_seq_one_letter_code
_entity_poly.pdbx_strand_id
1 'polypeptide(L)'
;MAEKRGMNERIQKLRELSVTTPVHIDLERAKIETDFYRENDGKYSIPVMRAMVLKEYFSKKTLYLGDGELIVGEKGKDPQASPTFPELCCHSVEDMTVMSERDLVSFHTTEEDRKLQAEEIIPFWKGRTMRERLLASMTPEWNDCYAAGMFTEFMEQRGPGHTCGGEQVFTTGYLDYKEKIKKTMDALDFMNDPDALDKMEELKAMDISCDAVIILGERYHDLALEMAEKEADPVRKEELKQIAANLEVVPAHAPQTYWQAIQLYWFTHLAVTTELNPWDAFSPGRLDQHLIKYYEADTEAGILDDERAKELLECLWVKFYNQPAPVKVGITLKESATYTDFANINTGGVTPDGRDGVNAVSYLILDCMDEMKLVQPN
;
A
#
# COMPACT_ATOMS: atom_id res chain seq x y z
N MET A 1 19.93 12.05 30.50
CA MET A 1 18.82 11.31 29.88
C MET A 1 17.88 12.37 29.33
N ALA A 2 17.70 12.43 28.01
CA ALA A 2 16.67 13.29 27.45
C ALA A 2 15.31 12.85 28.02
N GLU A 3 14.48 13.79 28.38
CA GLU A 3 13.13 13.52 28.84
C GLU A 3 12.41 12.76 27.71
N LYS A 4 11.84 11.58 27.99
CA LYS A 4 11.04 10.84 26.99
C LYS A 4 9.87 11.74 26.57
N ARG A 5 9.89 12.21 25.34
CA ARG A 5 8.80 12.98 24.75
C ARG A 5 7.73 11.96 24.35
N GLY A 6 6.61 11.92 25.01
CA GLY A 6 5.50 11.02 24.66
C GLY A 6 4.77 11.48 23.37
N MET A 7 3.90 10.62 22.85
CA MET A 7 2.98 10.97 21.76
C MET A 7 2.21 12.25 22.08
N ASN A 8 2.07 13.15 21.12
CA ASN A 8 1.19 14.30 21.26
C ASN A 8 -0.31 13.90 21.19
N GLU A 9 -1.21 14.82 21.46
CA GLU A 9 -2.66 14.56 21.49
C GLU A 9 -3.21 14.07 20.15
N ARG A 10 -2.70 14.61 19.02
CA ARG A 10 -3.05 14.17 17.66
C ARG A 10 -2.75 12.69 17.46
N ILE A 11 -1.52 12.30 17.74
CA ILE A 11 -1.06 10.93 17.55
C ILE A 11 -1.79 9.96 18.48
N GLN A 12 -2.07 10.37 19.71
CA GLN A 12 -2.89 9.57 20.63
C GLN A 12 -4.27 9.29 20.05
N LYS A 13 -4.95 10.31 19.49
CA LYS A 13 -6.27 10.16 18.86
C LYS A 13 -6.22 9.27 17.61
N LEU A 14 -5.25 9.49 16.72
CA LEU A 14 -5.09 8.68 15.51
C LEU A 14 -4.82 7.20 15.86
N ARG A 15 -3.92 6.97 16.81
CA ARG A 15 -3.62 5.63 17.29
C ARG A 15 -4.85 4.97 17.95
N GLU A 16 -5.56 5.68 18.81
CA GLU A 16 -6.77 5.17 19.46
C GLU A 16 -7.83 4.79 18.42
N LEU A 17 -8.09 5.67 17.46
CA LEU A 17 -9.00 5.37 16.33
C LEU A 17 -8.59 4.07 15.64
N SER A 18 -7.31 3.95 15.27
CA SER A 18 -6.81 2.78 14.53
C SER A 18 -6.93 1.48 15.32
N VAL A 19 -6.60 1.47 16.62
CA VAL A 19 -6.63 0.25 17.44
C VAL A 19 -8.03 -0.13 17.93
N THR A 20 -8.98 0.80 17.92
CA THR A 20 -10.37 0.56 18.34
C THR A 20 -11.32 0.31 17.17
N THR A 21 -10.95 0.71 15.96
CA THR A 21 -11.75 0.43 14.76
C THR A 21 -11.70 -1.06 14.43
N PRO A 22 -12.84 -1.74 14.35
CA PRO A 22 -12.87 -3.16 13.97
C PRO A 22 -12.39 -3.35 12.53
N VAL A 23 -11.56 -4.38 12.32
CA VAL A 23 -11.16 -4.79 10.97
C VAL A 23 -12.39 -5.27 10.20
N HIS A 24 -12.56 -4.81 8.97
CA HIS A 24 -13.69 -5.18 8.13
C HIS A 24 -13.29 -5.37 6.67
N ILE A 25 -14.03 -6.22 5.96
CA ILE A 25 -13.81 -6.46 4.54
C ILE A 25 -14.31 -5.26 3.74
N ASP A 26 -13.52 -4.88 2.75
CA ASP A 26 -13.87 -3.87 1.75
C ASP A 26 -13.88 -4.50 0.35
N LEU A 27 -15.05 -4.54 -0.27
CA LEU A 27 -15.22 -5.11 -1.60
C LEU A 27 -15.14 -4.06 -2.73
N GLU A 28 -14.85 -2.80 -2.43
CA GLU A 28 -14.78 -1.76 -3.46
C GLU A 28 -13.73 -2.10 -4.53
N ARG A 29 -12.51 -2.50 -4.10
CA ARG A 29 -11.46 -2.93 -5.04
C ARG A 29 -11.93 -4.13 -5.89
N ALA A 30 -12.43 -5.16 -5.24
CA ALA A 30 -12.89 -6.36 -5.92
C ALA A 30 -14.00 -6.06 -6.94
N LYS A 31 -14.92 -5.16 -6.61
CA LYS A 31 -16.01 -4.75 -7.51
C LYS A 31 -15.49 -3.99 -8.73
N ILE A 32 -14.65 -2.97 -8.52
CA ILE A 32 -14.06 -2.16 -9.59
C ILE A 32 -13.24 -3.05 -10.52
N GLU A 33 -12.41 -3.91 -9.97
CA GLU A 33 -11.59 -4.85 -10.74
C GLU A 33 -12.45 -5.84 -11.52
N THR A 34 -13.45 -6.44 -10.90
CA THR A 34 -14.36 -7.39 -11.55
C THR A 34 -15.06 -6.75 -12.74
N ASP A 35 -15.58 -5.54 -12.60
CA ASP A 35 -16.25 -4.82 -13.67
C ASP A 35 -15.29 -4.49 -14.81
N PHE A 36 -14.09 -4.00 -14.48
CA PHE A 36 -13.09 -3.68 -15.48
C PHE A 36 -12.66 -4.90 -16.30
N TYR A 37 -12.37 -6.02 -15.62
CA TYR A 37 -12.03 -7.27 -16.32
C TYR A 37 -13.19 -7.80 -17.16
N ARG A 38 -14.43 -7.72 -16.68
CA ARG A 38 -15.62 -8.14 -17.42
C ARG A 38 -15.81 -7.37 -18.72
N GLU A 39 -15.56 -6.05 -18.68
CA GLU A 39 -15.70 -5.17 -19.85
C GLU A 39 -14.54 -5.31 -20.84
N ASN A 40 -13.36 -5.70 -20.38
CA ASN A 40 -12.12 -5.64 -21.14
C ASN A 40 -11.45 -7.01 -21.36
N ASP A 41 -12.13 -8.12 -21.07
CA ASP A 41 -11.59 -9.48 -21.19
C ASP A 41 -11.01 -9.72 -22.61
N GLY A 42 -9.73 -10.09 -22.70
CA GLY A 42 -9.03 -10.36 -23.93
C GLY A 42 -8.66 -9.16 -24.81
N LYS A 43 -8.91 -7.91 -24.37
CA LYS A 43 -8.58 -6.70 -25.17
C LYS A 43 -7.12 -6.27 -25.09
N TYR A 44 -6.44 -6.58 -24.00
CA TYR A 44 -5.10 -6.10 -23.68
C TYR A 44 -4.17 -7.26 -23.33
N SER A 45 -2.87 -7.05 -23.46
CA SER A 45 -1.87 -7.95 -22.88
C SER A 45 -2.00 -7.99 -21.35
N ILE A 46 -1.52 -9.06 -20.73
CA ILE A 46 -1.62 -9.24 -19.26
C ILE A 46 -1.02 -8.06 -18.48
N PRO A 47 0.23 -7.60 -18.77
CA PRO A 47 0.82 -6.48 -18.03
C PRO A 47 0.01 -5.19 -18.20
N VAL A 48 -0.43 -4.88 -19.43
CA VAL A 48 -1.25 -3.68 -19.70
C VAL A 48 -2.60 -3.75 -19.00
N MET A 49 -3.26 -4.93 -19.00
CA MET A 49 -4.53 -5.13 -18.30
C MET A 49 -4.39 -4.84 -16.80
N ARG A 50 -3.35 -5.39 -16.16
CA ARG A 50 -3.09 -5.18 -14.73
C ARG A 50 -2.85 -3.70 -14.40
N ALA A 51 -2.04 -3.02 -15.20
CA ALA A 51 -1.76 -1.59 -15.02
C ALA A 51 -3.02 -0.73 -15.19
N MET A 52 -3.88 -1.07 -16.16
CA MET A 52 -5.15 -0.38 -16.38
C MET A 52 -6.14 -0.61 -15.23
N VAL A 53 -6.18 -1.80 -14.64
CA VAL A 53 -6.98 -2.08 -13.42
C VAL A 53 -6.52 -1.23 -12.27
N LEU A 54 -5.21 -1.12 -12.02
CA LEU A 54 -4.65 -0.26 -10.97
C LEU A 54 -5.06 1.21 -11.20
N LYS A 55 -4.93 1.70 -12.44
CA LYS A 55 -5.32 3.06 -12.81
C LYS A 55 -6.82 3.29 -12.61
N GLU A 56 -7.66 2.35 -13.00
CA GLU A 56 -9.11 2.39 -12.81
C GLU A 56 -9.47 2.44 -11.32
N TYR A 57 -8.84 1.58 -10.51
CA TYR A 57 -9.06 1.58 -9.08
C TYR A 57 -8.67 2.91 -8.42
N PHE A 58 -7.47 3.42 -8.70
CA PHE A 58 -7.01 4.69 -8.13
C PHE A 58 -7.79 5.91 -8.66
N SER A 59 -8.40 5.79 -9.84
CA SER A 59 -9.28 6.82 -10.38
C SER A 59 -10.66 6.85 -9.72
N LYS A 60 -11.13 5.71 -9.19
CA LYS A 60 -12.53 5.56 -8.71
C LYS A 60 -12.67 5.32 -7.22
N LYS A 61 -11.67 4.72 -6.57
CA LYS A 61 -11.78 4.35 -5.16
C LYS A 61 -12.22 5.50 -4.27
N THR A 62 -12.95 5.18 -3.22
CA THR A 62 -13.26 6.13 -2.15
C THR A 62 -11.97 6.61 -1.48
N LEU A 63 -11.85 7.91 -1.29
CA LEU A 63 -10.72 8.52 -0.58
C LEU A 63 -11.10 8.80 0.87
N TYR A 64 -10.14 8.60 1.76
CA TYR A 64 -10.25 8.94 3.17
C TYR A 64 -9.11 9.87 3.57
N LEU A 65 -9.47 10.97 4.21
CA LEU A 65 -8.56 11.90 4.88
C LEU A 65 -9.21 12.27 6.21
N GLY A 66 -8.77 11.61 7.27
CA GLY A 66 -9.31 11.77 8.62
C GLY A 66 -8.84 13.04 9.33
N ASP A 67 -9.54 13.36 10.43
CA ASP A 67 -9.12 14.46 11.29
C ASP A 67 -7.75 14.20 11.89
N GLY A 68 -6.87 15.21 11.82
CA GLY A 68 -5.50 15.14 12.33
C GLY A 68 -4.50 14.37 11.45
N GLU A 69 -4.91 13.70 10.37
CA GLU A 69 -3.96 13.03 9.47
C GLU A 69 -3.03 14.00 8.74
N LEU A 70 -1.74 13.66 8.69
CA LEU A 70 -0.72 14.42 7.98
C LEU A 70 -0.17 13.66 6.76
N ILE A 71 -0.14 12.33 6.83
CA ILE A 71 0.15 11.45 5.71
C ILE A 71 -1.17 10.91 5.19
N VAL A 72 -1.42 11.06 3.89
CA VAL A 72 -2.69 10.70 3.26
C VAL A 72 -2.57 9.43 2.42
N GLY A 73 -3.67 8.71 2.32
CA GLY A 73 -3.76 7.48 1.54
C GLY A 73 -4.12 6.27 2.38
N GLU A 74 -5.26 5.64 2.10
CA GLU A 74 -5.67 4.34 2.64
C GLU A 74 -5.77 3.31 1.51
N LYS A 75 -5.47 2.04 1.80
CA LYS A 75 -5.63 0.96 0.82
C LYS A 75 -7.12 0.73 0.52
N GLY A 76 -7.94 0.60 1.56
CA GLY A 76 -9.40 0.53 1.47
C GLY A 76 -10.07 1.90 1.51
N LYS A 77 -11.37 1.91 1.77
CA LYS A 77 -12.21 3.12 1.81
C LYS A 77 -12.06 3.93 3.11
N ASP A 78 -11.56 3.32 4.16
CA ASP A 78 -11.36 3.93 5.48
C ASP A 78 -10.32 3.12 6.30
N PRO A 79 -9.91 3.59 7.51
CA PRO A 79 -9.00 2.85 8.37
C PRO A 79 -9.51 1.45 8.74
N GLN A 80 -8.62 0.46 8.74
CA GLN A 80 -8.94 -0.96 9.01
C GLN A 80 -9.85 -1.63 7.96
N ALA A 81 -10.17 -0.96 6.85
CA ALA A 81 -10.81 -1.58 5.70
C ALA A 81 -9.81 -2.48 4.96
N SER A 82 -10.16 -3.75 4.77
CA SER A 82 -9.33 -4.76 4.15
C SER A 82 -9.84 -5.11 2.75
N PRO A 83 -9.24 -4.57 1.68
CA PRO A 83 -9.61 -4.92 0.31
C PRO A 83 -9.35 -6.41 0.02
N THR A 84 -10.23 -7.03 -0.75
CA THR A 84 -10.06 -8.41 -1.21
C THR A 84 -9.45 -8.44 -2.62
N PHE A 85 -8.83 -9.60 -2.94
CA PHE A 85 -8.08 -9.85 -4.17
C PHE A 85 -8.64 -11.09 -4.86
N PRO A 86 -9.84 -11.00 -5.47
CA PRO A 86 -10.53 -12.14 -6.03
C PRO A 86 -9.78 -12.79 -7.20
N GLU A 87 -8.95 -12.04 -7.90
CA GLU A 87 -8.08 -12.53 -8.97
C GLU A 87 -7.00 -13.50 -8.45
N LEU A 88 -6.58 -13.34 -7.22
CA LEU A 88 -5.62 -14.22 -6.55
C LEU A 88 -6.32 -15.39 -5.89
N CYS A 89 -7.22 -15.11 -4.94
CA CYS A 89 -8.10 -16.09 -4.29
C CYS A 89 -9.46 -15.47 -3.99
N CYS A 90 -10.51 -16.06 -4.50
CA CYS A 90 -11.87 -15.55 -4.33
C CYS A 90 -12.54 -16.28 -3.16
N HIS A 91 -12.89 -15.52 -2.11
CA HIS A 91 -13.61 -16.05 -0.95
C HIS A 91 -15.03 -16.45 -1.34
N SER A 92 -15.49 -17.59 -0.84
CA SER A 92 -16.90 -17.95 -0.88
C SER A 92 -17.71 -17.15 0.15
N VAL A 93 -19.03 -17.18 0.06
CA VAL A 93 -19.90 -16.56 1.08
C VAL A 93 -19.71 -17.20 2.45
N GLU A 94 -19.45 -18.52 2.47
CA GLU A 94 -19.15 -19.25 3.71
C GLU A 94 -17.81 -18.77 4.30
N ASP A 95 -16.79 -18.59 3.48
CA ASP A 95 -15.49 -18.03 3.92
C ASP A 95 -15.66 -16.65 4.57
N MET A 96 -16.47 -15.77 3.98
CA MET A 96 -16.76 -14.45 4.54
C MET A 96 -17.48 -14.55 5.89
N THR A 97 -18.37 -15.51 6.06
CA THR A 97 -19.03 -15.77 7.34
C THR A 97 -18.02 -16.25 8.38
N VAL A 98 -17.17 -17.21 8.03
CA VAL A 98 -16.12 -17.73 8.91
C VAL A 98 -15.16 -16.62 9.33
N MET A 99 -14.71 -15.77 8.40
CA MET A 99 -13.83 -14.63 8.72
C MET A 99 -14.46 -13.66 9.73
N SER A 100 -15.76 -13.44 9.61
CA SER A 100 -16.50 -12.51 10.47
C SER A 100 -16.77 -13.05 11.87
N GLU A 101 -16.98 -14.36 12.01
CA GLU A 101 -17.46 -15.02 13.23
C GLU A 101 -16.36 -15.75 14.02
N ARG A 102 -15.15 -15.90 13.48
CA ARG A 102 -14.08 -16.66 14.12
C ARG A 102 -13.55 -15.95 15.39
N ASP A 103 -13.07 -16.74 16.36
CA ASP A 103 -12.53 -16.25 17.65
C ASP A 103 -11.15 -15.57 17.53
N LEU A 104 -10.45 -15.77 16.41
CA LEU A 104 -9.21 -15.10 16.09
C LEU A 104 -9.47 -13.65 15.65
N VAL A 105 -8.45 -12.98 15.10
CA VAL A 105 -8.69 -11.68 14.46
C VAL A 105 -9.77 -11.85 13.39
N SER A 106 -10.94 -11.25 13.63
CA SER A 106 -12.10 -11.31 12.74
C SER A 106 -12.07 -10.19 11.73
N PHE A 107 -12.63 -10.45 10.55
CA PHE A 107 -12.84 -9.46 9.48
C PHE A 107 -14.34 -9.33 9.27
N HIS A 108 -14.92 -8.26 9.82
CA HIS A 108 -16.36 -8.07 9.76
C HIS A 108 -16.87 -7.96 8.33
N THR A 109 -18.02 -8.61 8.05
CA THR A 109 -18.72 -8.53 6.77
C THR A 109 -20.19 -8.25 7.02
N THR A 110 -20.81 -7.45 6.15
CA THR A 110 -22.24 -7.19 6.17
C THR A 110 -23.02 -8.19 5.30
N GLU A 111 -24.36 -8.17 5.37
CA GLU A 111 -25.18 -8.93 4.44
C GLU A 111 -25.05 -8.41 3.01
N GLU A 112 -24.90 -7.10 2.84
CA GLU A 112 -24.67 -6.43 1.56
C GLU A 112 -23.35 -6.90 0.93
N ASP A 113 -22.28 -7.01 1.73
CA ASP A 113 -20.98 -7.51 1.26
C ASP A 113 -21.12 -8.96 0.78
N ARG A 114 -21.77 -9.84 1.57
CA ARG A 114 -21.97 -11.23 1.19
C ARG A 114 -22.84 -11.38 -0.05
N LYS A 115 -23.84 -10.50 -0.22
CA LYS A 115 -24.70 -10.48 -1.41
C LYS A 115 -23.89 -10.03 -2.63
N LEU A 116 -23.14 -8.94 -2.54
CA LEU A 116 -22.26 -8.45 -3.61
C LEU A 116 -21.24 -9.52 -4.04
N GLN A 117 -20.63 -10.19 -3.07
CA GLN A 117 -19.71 -11.30 -3.31
C GLN A 117 -20.39 -12.44 -4.08
N ALA A 118 -21.60 -12.86 -3.65
CA ALA A 118 -22.33 -13.97 -4.25
C ALA A 118 -22.85 -13.67 -5.67
N GLU A 119 -23.39 -12.47 -5.88
CA GLU A 119 -24.11 -12.14 -7.11
C GLU A 119 -23.21 -11.59 -8.21
N GLU A 120 -22.09 -10.93 -7.87
CA GLU A 120 -21.29 -10.22 -8.85
C GLU A 120 -19.83 -10.70 -8.93
N ILE A 121 -19.15 -10.94 -7.80
CA ILE A 121 -17.72 -11.24 -7.76
C ILE A 121 -17.47 -12.73 -8.06
N ILE A 122 -18.04 -13.62 -7.25
CA ILE A 122 -17.87 -15.08 -7.42
C ILE A 122 -18.22 -15.56 -8.84
N PRO A 123 -19.37 -15.16 -9.46
CA PRO A 123 -19.74 -15.65 -10.77
C PRO A 123 -18.73 -15.34 -11.86
N PHE A 124 -18.02 -14.22 -11.74
CA PHE A 124 -16.98 -13.85 -12.70
C PHE A 124 -15.65 -14.58 -12.43
N TRP A 125 -15.22 -14.64 -11.16
CA TRP A 125 -13.89 -15.16 -10.83
C TRP A 125 -13.81 -16.68 -10.72
N LYS A 126 -14.92 -17.38 -10.60
CA LYS A 126 -14.96 -18.85 -10.52
C LYS A 126 -14.25 -19.48 -11.73
N GLY A 127 -13.22 -20.27 -11.46
CA GLY A 127 -12.37 -20.91 -12.49
C GLY A 127 -11.33 -19.97 -13.10
N ARG A 128 -11.24 -18.71 -12.66
CA ARG A 128 -10.30 -17.70 -13.20
C ARG A 128 -9.22 -17.29 -12.23
N THR A 129 -9.36 -17.61 -10.94
CA THR A 129 -8.42 -17.21 -9.90
C THR A 129 -7.05 -17.84 -10.10
N MET A 130 -6.00 -17.15 -9.69
CA MET A 130 -4.63 -17.68 -9.71
C MET A 130 -4.55 -18.98 -8.88
N ARG A 131 -5.16 -18.99 -7.70
CA ARG A 131 -5.20 -20.14 -6.80
C ARG A 131 -5.83 -21.37 -7.45
N GLU A 132 -7.02 -21.25 -8.04
CA GLU A 132 -7.70 -22.38 -8.69
C GLU A 132 -6.86 -22.96 -9.85
N ARG A 133 -6.23 -22.09 -10.64
CA ARG A 133 -5.35 -22.50 -11.74
C ARG A 133 -4.10 -23.23 -11.25
N LEU A 134 -3.49 -22.75 -10.17
CA LEU A 134 -2.33 -23.41 -9.54
C LEU A 134 -2.71 -24.78 -8.99
N LEU A 135 -3.78 -24.87 -8.19
CA LEU A 135 -4.23 -26.14 -7.62
C LEU A 135 -4.62 -27.17 -8.70
N ALA A 136 -5.21 -26.70 -9.81
CA ALA A 136 -5.52 -27.57 -10.95
C ALA A 136 -4.27 -28.12 -11.67
N SER A 137 -3.11 -27.48 -11.52
CA SER A 137 -1.83 -27.93 -12.07
C SER A 137 -1.04 -28.87 -11.15
N MET A 138 -1.45 -29.02 -9.88
CA MET A 138 -0.80 -29.88 -8.91
C MET A 138 -1.20 -31.34 -9.08
N THR A 139 -0.32 -32.25 -8.59
CA THR A 139 -0.66 -33.68 -8.58
C THR A 139 -1.77 -34.00 -7.56
N PRO A 140 -2.54 -35.10 -7.73
CA PRO A 140 -3.50 -35.52 -6.75
C PRO A 140 -2.91 -35.68 -5.34
N GLU A 141 -1.73 -36.28 -5.22
CA GLU A 141 -1.04 -36.49 -3.95
C GLU A 141 -0.69 -35.16 -3.27
N TRP A 142 -0.26 -34.16 -4.05
CA TRP A 142 0.02 -32.83 -3.52
C TRP A 142 -1.27 -32.20 -2.96
N ASN A 143 -2.34 -32.26 -3.72
CA ASN A 143 -3.65 -31.74 -3.30
C ASN A 143 -4.19 -32.46 -2.05
N ASP A 144 -4.01 -33.77 -1.95
CA ASP A 144 -4.40 -34.56 -0.77
C ASP A 144 -3.60 -34.15 0.47
N CYS A 145 -2.29 -33.97 0.34
CA CYS A 145 -1.44 -33.47 1.43
C CYS A 145 -1.83 -32.05 1.88
N TYR A 146 -2.11 -31.18 0.91
CA TYR A 146 -2.59 -29.82 1.21
C TYR A 146 -3.95 -29.84 1.93
N ALA A 147 -4.92 -30.61 1.43
CA ALA A 147 -6.22 -30.76 2.05
C ALA A 147 -6.15 -31.36 3.47
N ALA A 148 -5.18 -32.22 3.72
CA ALA A 148 -4.90 -32.80 5.04
C ALA A 148 -4.19 -31.84 6.00
N GLY A 149 -3.81 -30.64 5.56
CA GLY A 149 -3.12 -29.65 6.39
C GLY A 149 -1.65 -29.99 6.70
N MET A 150 -1.02 -30.84 5.89
CA MET A 150 0.41 -31.18 6.08
C MET A 150 1.33 -30.00 5.85
N PHE A 151 0.90 -29.03 5.06
CA PHE A 151 1.56 -27.74 4.83
C PHE A 151 0.55 -26.69 4.42
N THR A 152 0.92 -25.42 4.58
CA THR A 152 0.27 -24.25 3.96
C THR A 152 1.21 -23.68 2.90
N GLU A 153 0.67 -22.99 1.93
CA GLU A 153 1.45 -22.40 0.85
C GLU A 153 0.92 -21.00 0.50
N PHE A 154 1.72 -20.24 -0.23
CA PHE A 154 1.45 -18.88 -0.63
C PHE A 154 1.63 -18.67 -2.14
N MET A 155 1.25 -19.67 -2.92
CA MET A 155 1.47 -19.71 -4.37
C MET A 155 0.64 -18.69 -5.13
N GLU A 156 -0.46 -18.23 -4.56
CA GLU A 156 -1.29 -17.17 -5.12
C GLU A 156 -0.70 -15.76 -4.98
N GLN A 157 0.43 -15.58 -4.32
CA GLN A 157 1.13 -14.30 -4.26
C GLN A 157 1.77 -13.97 -5.61
N ARG A 158 1.65 -12.72 -6.04
CA ARG A 158 2.25 -12.25 -7.30
C ARG A 158 3.74 -11.91 -7.18
N GLY A 159 4.20 -11.60 -6.00
CA GLY A 159 5.60 -11.28 -5.76
C GLY A 159 5.99 -11.53 -4.32
N PRO A 160 7.26 -11.87 -4.05
CA PRO A 160 7.76 -11.99 -2.68
C PRO A 160 7.87 -10.62 -2.03
N GLY A 161 7.73 -10.58 -0.69
CA GLY A 161 7.94 -9.38 0.08
C GLY A 161 9.38 -8.90 0.02
N HIS A 162 9.55 -7.60 -0.16
CA HIS A 162 10.86 -6.95 -0.17
C HIS A 162 10.70 -5.42 -0.19
N THR A 163 11.82 -4.74 -0.36
CA THR A 163 11.85 -3.29 -0.38
C THR A 163 11.14 -2.71 -1.61
N CYS A 164 10.17 -1.83 -1.38
CA CYS A 164 9.49 -1.08 -2.44
C CYS A 164 10.45 -0.07 -3.07
N GLY A 165 11.06 -0.41 -4.21
CA GLY A 165 11.88 0.49 -5.03
C GLY A 165 13.19 1.00 -4.40
N GLY A 166 13.48 0.72 -3.14
CA GLY A 166 14.69 1.16 -2.45
C GLY A 166 14.86 2.68 -2.44
N GLU A 167 16.11 3.15 -2.53
CA GLU A 167 16.45 4.59 -2.52
C GLU A 167 15.73 5.39 -3.61
N GLN A 168 15.45 4.78 -4.76
CA GLN A 168 14.83 5.48 -5.88
C GLN A 168 13.46 6.06 -5.55
N VAL A 169 12.68 5.40 -4.67
CA VAL A 169 11.38 5.90 -4.22
C VAL A 169 11.51 7.27 -3.52
N PHE A 170 12.65 7.51 -2.87
CA PHE A 170 12.90 8.75 -2.15
C PHE A 170 13.62 9.82 -2.99
N THR A 171 13.91 9.56 -4.26
CA THR A 171 14.74 10.47 -5.08
C THR A 171 14.21 10.72 -6.48
N THR A 172 13.13 10.00 -6.89
CA THR A 172 12.63 10.01 -8.27
C THR A 172 11.12 10.14 -8.27
N GLY A 173 10.59 11.10 -9.00
CA GLY A 173 9.15 11.24 -9.22
C GLY A 173 8.62 10.34 -10.33
N TYR A 174 7.30 10.15 -10.36
CA TYR A 174 6.69 9.29 -11.37
C TYR A 174 6.78 9.85 -12.79
N LEU A 175 6.87 11.17 -12.98
CA LEU A 175 7.16 11.76 -14.28
C LEU A 175 8.60 11.48 -14.76
N ASP A 176 9.57 11.39 -13.85
CA ASP A 176 10.93 11.00 -14.19
C ASP A 176 10.99 9.54 -14.66
N TYR A 177 10.21 8.65 -14.04
CA TYR A 177 10.06 7.27 -14.52
C TYR A 177 9.43 7.23 -15.91
N LYS A 178 8.37 8.00 -16.17
CA LYS A 178 7.74 8.09 -17.50
C LYS A 178 8.72 8.55 -18.57
N GLU A 179 9.59 9.51 -18.26
CA GLU A 179 10.63 9.95 -19.20
C GLU A 179 11.64 8.83 -19.50
N LYS A 180 12.09 8.09 -18.48
CA LYS A 180 12.97 6.92 -18.65
C LYS A 180 12.31 5.82 -19.47
N ILE A 181 11.04 5.51 -19.18
CA ILE A 181 10.23 4.52 -19.91
C ILE A 181 10.13 4.91 -21.38
N LYS A 182 9.77 6.16 -21.69
CA LYS A 182 9.68 6.67 -23.06
C LYS A 182 11.00 6.52 -23.82
N LYS A 183 12.12 6.93 -23.21
CA LYS A 183 13.45 6.76 -23.81
C LYS A 183 13.77 5.30 -24.10
N THR A 184 13.35 4.39 -23.20
CA THR A 184 13.57 2.95 -23.39
C THR A 184 12.69 2.40 -24.51
N MET A 185 11.42 2.82 -24.60
CA MET A 185 10.53 2.46 -25.72
C MET A 185 11.09 2.89 -27.06
N ASP A 186 11.58 4.14 -27.14
CA ASP A 186 12.14 4.72 -28.37
C ASP A 186 13.44 4.00 -28.83
N ALA A 187 14.13 3.33 -27.89
CA ALA A 187 15.37 2.59 -28.14
C ALA A 187 15.18 1.10 -28.43
N LEU A 188 13.95 0.56 -28.44
CA LEU A 188 13.69 -0.85 -28.70
C LEU A 188 14.06 -1.23 -30.16
N ASP A 189 14.82 -2.31 -30.31
CA ASP A 189 15.22 -2.85 -31.61
C ASP A 189 14.32 -4.01 -32.03
N PHE A 190 13.22 -3.71 -32.68
CA PHE A 190 12.27 -4.72 -33.17
C PHE A 190 12.82 -5.65 -34.27
N MET A 191 13.98 -5.34 -34.81
CA MET A 191 14.57 -6.17 -35.86
C MET A 191 15.52 -7.24 -35.33
N ASN A 192 16.20 -6.95 -34.23
CA ASN A 192 17.24 -7.84 -33.71
C ASN A 192 16.94 -8.36 -32.28
N ASP A 193 15.99 -7.77 -31.59
CA ASP A 193 15.57 -8.22 -30.24
C ASP A 193 14.27 -9.04 -30.34
N PRO A 194 14.30 -10.37 -30.16
CA PRO A 194 13.11 -11.21 -30.23
C PRO A 194 12.06 -10.89 -29.17
N ASP A 195 12.46 -10.26 -28.05
CA ASP A 195 11.59 -9.90 -26.93
C ASP A 195 11.09 -8.45 -27.02
N ALA A 196 11.41 -7.71 -28.10
CA ALA A 196 11.09 -6.28 -28.18
C ALA A 196 9.59 -5.99 -28.04
N LEU A 197 8.71 -6.86 -28.54
CA LEU A 197 7.27 -6.70 -28.41
C LEU A 197 6.81 -6.85 -26.96
N ASP A 198 7.30 -7.88 -26.26
CA ASP A 198 6.96 -8.13 -24.85
C ASP A 198 7.50 -6.99 -23.98
N LYS A 199 8.74 -6.53 -24.23
CA LYS A 199 9.33 -5.36 -23.58
C LYS A 199 8.49 -4.09 -23.80
N MET A 200 7.97 -3.89 -25.01
CA MET A 200 7.08 -2.76 -25.31
C MET A 200 5.79 -2.83 -24.48
N GLU A 201 5.18 -4.01 -24.35
CA GLU A 201 3.95 -4.17 -23.55
C GLU A 201 4.21 -3.95 -22.04
N GLU A 202 5.32 -4.44 -21.51
CA GLU A 202 5.74 -4.17 -20.13
C GLU A 202 6.00 -2.67 -19.91
N LEU A 203 6.70 -1.99 -20.82
CA LEU A 203 6.95 -0.55 -20.71
C LEU A 203 5.66 0.28 -20.78
N LYS A 204 4.69 -0.12 -21.62
CA LYS A 204 3.35 0.50 -21.62
C LYS A 204 2.65 0.33 -20.27
N ALA A 205 2.72 -0.87 -19.70
CA ALA A 205 2.15 -1.14 -18.38
C ALA A 205 2.80 -0.29 -17.29
N MET A 206 4.13 -0.16 -17.30
CA MET A 206 4.86 0.70 -16.38
C MET A 206 4.45 2.17 -16.52
N ASP A 207 4.28 2.68 -17.74
CA ASP A 207 3.83 4.06 -18.00
C ASP A 207 2.42 4.31 -17.45
N ILE A 208 1.50 3.38 -17.67
CA ILE A 208 0.12 3.44 -17.14
C ILE A 208 0.11 3.36 -15.62
N SER A 209 0.97 2.54 -15.02
CA SER A 209 1.10 2.44 -13.56
C SER A 209 1.62 3.74 -12.92
N CYS A 210 2.51 4.45 -13.62
CA CYS A 210 2.93 5.79 -13.20
C CYS A 210 1.74 6.77 -13.18
N ASP A 211 0.90 6.76 -14.23
CA ASP A 211 -0.31 7.57 -14.27
C ASP A 211 -1.25 7.24 -13.10
N ALA A 212 -1.40 5.97 -12.75
CA ALA A 212 -2.27 5.55 -11.66
C ALA A 212 -1.89 6.20 -10.32
N VAL A 213 -0.59 6.24 -10.01
CA VAL A 213 -0.09 6.84 -8.77
C VAL A 213 -0.21 8.37 -8.80
N ILE A 214 0.06 8.99 -9.95
CA ILE A 214 -0.11 10.44 -10.13
C ILE A 214 -1.59 10.83 -9.91
N ILE A 215 -2.53 10.13 -10.51
CA ILE A 215 -3.97 10.37 -10.35
C ILE A 215 -4.39 10.24 -8.88
N LEU A 216 -3.86 9.27 -8.15
CA LEU A 216 -4.14 9.14 -6.72
C LEU A 216 -3.70 10.39 -5.95
N GLY A 217 -2.49 10.90 -6.24
CA GLY A 217 -1.97 12.13 -5.66
C GLY A 217 -2.85 13.35 -5.98
N GLU A 218 -3.21 13.54 -7.25
CA GLU A 218 -4.08 14.64 -7.70
C GLU A 218 -5.45 14.61 -7.00
N ARG A 219 -6.05 13.44 -6.85
CA ARG A 219 -7.34 13.30 -6.16
C ARG A 219 -7.26 13.62 -4.66
N TYR A 220 -6.17 13.24 -3.98
CA TYR A 220 -5.94 13.62 -2.58
C TYR A 220 -5.62 15.11 -2.44
N HIS A 221 -4.92 15.72 -3.41
CA HIS A 221 -4.71 17.15 -3.47
C HIS A 221 -6.06 17.90 -3.48
N ASP A 222 -6.95 17.54 -4.41
CA ASP A 222 -8.26 18.17 -4.55
C ASP A 222 -9.13 17.99 -3.29
N LEU A 223 -9.11 16.77 -2.70
CA LEU A 223 -9.79 16.49 -1.44
C LEU A 223 -9.28 17.35 -0.30
N ALA A 224 -7.96 17.52 -0.17
CA ALA A 224 -7.35 18.34 0.88
C ALA A 224 -7.74 19.82 0.74
N LEU A 225 -7.78 20.37 -0.49
CA LEU A 225 -8.24 21.73 -0.75
C LEU A 225 -9.73 21.89 -0.43
N GLU A 226 -10.58 20.96 -0.86
CA GLU A 226 -12.01 20.98 -0.55
C GLU A 226 -12.28 20.96 0.96
N MET A 227 -11.53 20.15 1.70
CA MET A 227 -11.61 20.11 3.16
C MET A 227 -11.09 21.40 3.80
N ALA A 228 -9.98 21.96 3.29
CA ALA A 228 -9.44 23.22 3.79
C ALA A 228 -10.41 24.41 3.63
N GLU A 229 -11.21 24.42 2.56
CA GLU A 229 -12.24 25.46 2.36
C GLU A 229 -13.32 25.42 3.44
N LYS A 230 -13.67 24.21 3.90
CA LYS A 230 -14.74 23.97 4.88
C LYS A 230 -14.25 23.99 6.32
N GLU A 231 -12.93 23.89 6.54
CA GLU A 231 -12.33 23.79 7.87
C GLU A 231 -12.42 25.10 8.64
N ALA A 232 -12.91 25.02 9.88
CA ALA A 232 -13.07 26.16 10.77
C ALA A 232 -11.85 26.39 11.67
N ASP A 233 -11.12 25.32 12.03
CA ASP A 233 -9.89 25.44 12.78
C ASP A 233 -8.77 25.98 11.89
N PRO A 234 -8.21 27.16 12.20
CA PRO A 234 -7.17 27.76 11.37
C PRO A 234 -5.90 26.93 11.30
N VAL A 235 -5.56 26.18 12.35
CA VAL A 235 -4.36 25.31 12.35
C VAL A 235 -4.58 24.13 11.41
N ARG A 236 -5.71 23.44 11.55
CA ARG A 236 -6.05 22.32 10.66
C ARG A 236 -6.18 22.75 9.21
N LYS A 237 -6.78 23.91 8.98
CA LYS A 237 -6.90 24.50 7.64
C LYS A 237 -5.55 24.70 6.96
N GLU A 238 -4.55 25.24 7.66
CA GLU A 238 -3.21 25.42 7.11
C GLU A 238 -2.50 24.07 6.90
N GLU A 239 -2.73 23.09 7.75
CA GLU A 239 -2.21 21.72 7.53
C GLU A 239 -2.79 21.07 6.26
N LEU A 240 -4.10 21.20 6.03
CA LEU A 240 -4.75 20.69 4.82
C LEU A 240 -4.20 21.37 3.56
N LYS A 241 -3.95 22.67 3.62
CA LYS A 241 -3.28 23.39 2.52
C LYS A 241 -1.84 22.92 2.33
N GLN A 242 -1.12 22.64 3.41
CA GLN A 242 0.24 22.10 3.30
C GLN A 242 0.25 20.69 2.71
N ILE A 243 -0.73 19.84 3.07
CA ILE A 243 -0.93 18.54 2.44
C ILE A 243 -1.15 18.72 0.93
N ALA A 244 -2.04 19.61 0.53
CA ALA A 244 -2.27 19.91 -0.88
C ALA A 244 -1.00 20.41 -1.58
N ALA A 245 -0.27 21.36 -1.00
CA ALA A 245 0.98 21.86 -1.55
C ALA A 245 2.06 20.78 -1.69
N ASN A 246 2.14 19.83 -0.76
CA ASN A 246 3.03 18.68 -0.89
C ASN A 246 2.62 17.81 -2.09
N LEU A 247 1.32 17.64 -2.33
CA LEU A 247 0.75 16.81 -3.40
C LEU A 247 0.81 17.49 -4.78
N GLU A 248 1.07 18.79 -4.87
CA GLU A 248 1.47 19.46 -6.11
C GLU A 248 2.85 18.99 -6.60
N VAL A 249 3.70 18.51 -5.67
CA VAL A 249 5.04 18.02 -5.99
C VAL A 249 5.03 16.50 -6.12
N VAL A 250 4.65 15.80 -5.06
CA VAL A 250 4.66 14.33 -5.03
C VAL A 250 3.24 13.77 -5.21
N PRO A 251 3.07 12.68 -5.94
CA PRO A 251 4.09 11.73 -6.44
C PRO A 251 4.67 12.05 -7.82
N ALA A 252 4.18 13.09 -8.51
CA ALA A 252 4.59 13.41 -9.88
C ALA A 252 6.09 13.70 -9.99
N HIS A 253 6.62 14.50 -9.09
CA HIS A 253 8.03 14.93 -9.03
C HIS A 253 8.78 14.32 -7.84
N ALA A 254 10.10 14.37 -7.89
CA ALA A 254 10.96 13.98 -6.77
C ALA A 254 10.67 14.85 -5.52
N PRO A 255 10.71 14.27 -4.31
CA PRO A 255 10.42 15.00 -3.09
C PRO A 255 11.53 16.02 -2.79
N GLN A 256 11.14 17.14 -2.20
CA GLN A 256 12.02 18.24 -1.84
C GLN A 256 12.18 18.39 -0.32
N THR A 257 11.22 17.86 0.46
CA THR A 257 11.17 17.97 1.90
C THR A 257 11.00 16.60 2.57
N TYR A 258 11.26 16.53 3.86
CA TYR A 258 11.06 15.33 4.69
C TYR A 258 9.62 14.82 4.62
N TRP A 259 8.64 15.70 4.72
CA TRP A 259 7.24 15.33 4.62
C TRP A 259 6.88 14.79 3.24
N GLN A 260 7.33 15.43 2.17
CA GLN A 260 7.12 14.95 0.80
C GLN A 260 7.78 13.59 0.56
N ALA A 261 8.96 13.33 1.13
CA ALA A 261 9.65 12.06 1.00
C ALA A 261 8.87 10.90 1.64
N ILE A 262 8.30 11.12 2.82
CA ILE A 262 7.42 10.15 3.49
C ILE A 262 6.14 9.93 2.68
N GLN A 263 5.51 10.99 2.19
CA GLN A 263 4.27 10.90 1.42
C GLN A 263 4.47 10.17 0.09
N LEU A 264 5.56 10.43 -0.62
CA LEU A 264 5.89 9.73 -1.88
C LEU A 264 6.10 8.23 -1.64
N TYR A 265 6.88 7.89 -0.60
CA TYR A 265 7.05 6.50 -0.21
C TYR A 265 5.70 5.83 0.07
N TRP A 266 4.83 6.50 0.84
CA TRP A 266 3.54 5.93 1.20
C TRP A 266 2.66 5.63 -0.01
N PHE A 267 2.56 6.53 -0.98
CA PHE A 267 1.81 6.27 -2.22
C PHE A 267 2.42 5.12 -3.04
N THR A 268 3.74 5.01 -3.08
CA THR A 268 4.40 3.89 -3.73
C THR A 268 4.10 2.57 -3.02
N HIS A 269 4.14 2.55 -1.68
CA HIS A 269 3.77 1.39 -0.88
C HIS A 269 2.31 0.95 -1.15
N LEU A 270 1.39 1.89 -1.16
CA LEU A 270 -0.02 1.62 -1.49
C LEU A 270 -0.18 1.03 -2.89
N ALA A 271 0.50 1.59 -3.89
CA ALA A 271 0.43 1.10 -5.26
C ALA A 271 0.94 -0.34 -5.36
N VAL A 272 2.09 -0.62 -4.77
CA VAL A 272 2.70 -1.96 -4.74
C VAL A 272 1.79 -2.97 -4.06
N THR A 273 1.30 -2.67 -2.86
CA THR A 273 0.46 -3.59 -2.08
C THR A 273 -0.96 -3.74 -2.65
N THR A 274 -1.44 -2.76 -3.40
CA THR A 274 -2.73 -2.81 -4.10
C THR A 274 -2.67 -3.65 -5.37
N GLU A 275 -1.55 -3.60 -6.11
CA GLU A 275 -1.41 -4.29 -7.38
C GLU A 275 -0.87 -5.72 -7.18
N LEU A 276 0.13 -5.91 -6.32
CA LEU A 276 0.78 -7.21 -6.17
C LEU A 276 -0.01 -8.15 -5.24
N ASN A 277 -0.07 -7.83 -3.98
CA ASN A 277 -0.84 -8.59 -2.97
C ASN A 277 -0.75 -7.89 -1.60
N PRO A 278 -1.66 -8.20 -0.66
CA PRO A 278 -1.62 -7.64 0.69
C PRO A 278 -0.91 -8.54 1.71
N TRP A 279 -0.34 -9.67 1.32
CA TRP A 279 0.10 -10.73 2.24
C TRP A 279 1.60 -10.85 2.40
N ASP A 280 2.35 -9.87 1.93
CA ASP A 280 3.79 -9.98 1.95
C ASP A 280 4.45 -8.73 2.53
N ALA A 281 5.63 -8.91 3.09
CA ALA A 281 6.38 -7.87 3.80
C ALA A 281 7.00 -6.86 2.83
N PHE A 282 6.21 -5.94 2.31
CA PHE A 282 6.73 -4.79 1.59
C PHE A 282 7.17 -3.72 2.58
N SER A 283 8.33 -3.14 2.38
CA SER A 283 8.96 -2.24 3.34
C SER A 283 9.77 -1.13 2.68
N PRO A 284 10.08 -0.04 3.40
CA PRO A 284 10.90 1.07 2.86
C PRO A 284 12.39 0.75 2.78
N GLY A 285 12.84 -0.40 3.28
CA GLY A 285 14.25 -0.68 3.45
C GLY A 285 14.83 0.11 4.64
N ARG A 286 16.01 0.71 4.46
CA ARG A 286 16.69 1.51 5.49
C ARG A 286 16.13 2.92 5.53
N LEU A 287 14.95 3.06 6.14
CA LEU A 287 14.17 4.30 6.14
C LEU A 287 14.95 5.50 6.65
N ASP A 288 15.74 5.33 7.71
CA ASP A 288 16.58 6.37 8.30
C ASP A 288 17.64 6.88 7.32
N GLN A 289 18.32 6.00 6.58
CA GLN A 289 19.34 6.39 5.59
C GLN A 289 18.71 7.08 4.37
N HIS A 290 17.46 6.76 4.03
CA HIS A 290 16.75 7.41 2.93
C HIS A 290 16.26 8.81 3.31
N LEU A 291 15.82 9.00 4.56
CA LEU A 291 15.22 10.24 5.03
C LEU A 291 16.21 11.27 5.58
N ILE A 292 17.41 10.83 6.01
CA ILE A 292 18.35 11.72 6.73
C ILE A 292 18.69 13.00 5.98
N LYS A 293 18.89 12.93 4.65
CA LYS A 293 19.22 14.10 3.84
C LYS A 293 18.13 15.17 3.85
N TYR A 294 16.86 14.76 3.89
CA TYR A 294 15.72 15.67 3.98
C TYR A 294 15.57 16.23 5.39
N TYR A 295 15.74 15.38 6.39
CA TYR A 295 15.72 15.80 7.79
C TYR A 295 16.76 16.88 8.08
N GLU A 296 18.03 16.66 7.66
CA GLU A 296 19.10 17.62 7.86
C GLU A 296 18.83 18.94 7.11
N ALA A 297 18.43 18.87 5.84
CA ALA A 297 18.14 20.06 5.04
C ALA A 297 16.98 20.88 5.61
N ASP A 298 15.89 20.24 5.99
CA ASP A 298 14.71 20.93 6.52
C ASP A 298 14.95 21.47 7.94
N THR A 299 15.77 20.79 8.76
CA THR A 299 16.16 21.25 10.09
C THR A 299 17.11 22.45 9.99
N GLU A 300 18.09 22.41 9.09
CA GLU A 300 18.99 23.53 8.83
C GLU A 300 18.23 24.78 8.32
N ALA A 301 17.21 24.54 7.48
CA ALA A 301 16.33 25.62 6.98
C ALA A 301 15.35 26.15 8.05
N GLY A 302 15.22 25.48 9.20
CA GLY A 302 14.29 25.86 10.28
C GLY A 302 12.83 25.60 9.97
N ILE A 303 12.52 24.71 9.02
CA ILE A 303 11.16 24.31 8.63
C ILE A 303 10.73 22.98 9.27
N LEU A 304 11.66 22.25 9.89
CA LEU A 304 11.44 20.99 10.59
C LEU A 304 12.19 21.00 11.91
N ASP A 305 11.59 20.45 12.95
CA ASP A 305 12.23 20.09 14.21
C ASP A 305 12.02 18.60 14.53
N ASP A 306 12.68 18.12 15.59
CA ASP A 306 12.61 16.71 16.00
C ASP A 306 11.18 16.26 16.34
N GLU A 307 10.37 17.15 16.95
CA GLU A 307 9.01 16.84 17.34
C GLU A 307 8.12 16.65 16.12
N ARG A 308 8.23 17.54 15.15
CA ARG A 308 7.48 17.43 13.90
C ARG A 308 7.98 16.28 13.03
N ALA A 309 9.29 16.03 12.97
CA ALA A 309 9.85 14.89 12.26
C ALA A 309 9.34 13.56 12.83
N LYS A 310 9.30 13.42 14.16
CA LYS A 310 8.74 12.26 14.85
C LYS A 310 7.23 12.14 14.60
N GLU A 311 6.47 13.21 14.71
CA GLU A 311 5.02 13.21 14.44
C GLU A 311 4.68 12.70 13.03
N LEU A 312 5.44 13.09 12.02
CA LEU A 312 5.26 12.60 10.65
C LEU A 312 5.55 11.10 10.52
N LEU A 313 6.58 10.59 11.21
CA LEU A 313 6.83 9.15 11.29
C LEU A 313 5.70 8.41 12.02
N GLU A 314 5.22 8.94 13.14
CA GLU A 314 4.09 8.35 13.88
C GLU A 314 2.82 8.30 13.03
N CYS A 315 2.55 9.32 12.21
CA CYS A 315 1.48 9.28 11.21
C CYS A 315 1.70 8.16 10.19
N LEU A 316 2.94 7.95 9.73
CA LEU A 316 3.27 6.83 8.84
C LEU A 316 3.05 5.47 9.53
N TRP A 317 3.38 5.34 10.84
CA TRP A 317 3.11 4.12 11.63
C TRP A 317 1.63 3.81 11.68
N VAL A 318 0.78 4.82 11.88
CA VAL A 318 -0.68 4.68 11.82
C VAL A 318 -1.11 4.14 10.45
N LYS A 319 -0.55 4.67 9.36
CA LYS A 319 -0.86 4.20 8.00
C LYS A 319 -0.49 2.74 7.78
N PHE A 320 0.67 2.31 8.23
CA PHE A 320 1.05 0.88 8.18
C PHE A 320 0.07 0.01 8.97
N TYR A 321 -0.29 0.44 10.18
CA TYR A 321 -1.20 -0.33 11.03
C TYR A 321 -2.60 -0.44 10.43
N ASN A 322 -3.08 0.57 9.71
CA ASN A 322 -4.39 0.61 9.06
C ASN A 322 -4.48 -0.25 7.78
N GLN A 323 -3.50 -1.13 7.53
CA GLN A 323 -3.45 -1.97 6.34
C GLN A 323 -3.62 -3.46 6.70
N PRO A 324 -4.77 -3.90 7.25
CA PRO A 324 -5.00 -5.31 7.50
C PRO A 324 -5.05 -6.07 6.18
N ALA A 325 -4.47 -7.27 6.17
CA ALA A 325 -4.52 -8.18 5.05
C ALA A 325 -5.59 -9.26 5.32
N PRO A 326 -6.54 -9.49 4.42
CA PRO A 326 -7.56 -10.53 4.64
C PRO A 326 -6.88 -11.90 4.65
N VAL A 327 -7.37 -12.80 5.50
CA VAL A 327 -6.86 -14.18 5.49
C VAL A 327 -7.17 -14.85 4.17
N LYS A 328 -6.24 -15.69 3.71
CA LYS A 328 -6.43 -16.48 2.49
C LYS A 328 -7.49 -17.56 2.70
N VAL A 329 -8.05 -18.04 1.61
CA VAL A 329 -9.01 -19.17 1.63
C VAL A 329 -8.32 -20.48 2.04
N GLY A 330 -9.13 -21.52 2.31
CA GLY A 330 -8.63 -22.85 2.66
C GLY A 330 -8.24 -22.96 4.14
N ILE A 331 -7.16 -23.69 4.42
CA ILE A 331 -6.74 -24.00 5.79
C ILE A 331 -6.39 -22.73 6.56
N THR A 332 -5.68 -21.78 5.93
CA THR A 332 -5.28 -20.52 6.57
C THR A 332 -6.47 -19.68 7.02
N LEU A 333 -7.61 -19.77 6.36
CA LEU A 333 -8.84 -19.06 6.75
C LEU A 333 -9.27 -19.37 8.18
N LYS A 334 -9.17 -20.64 8.60
CA LYS A 334 -9.62 -21.11 9.90
C LYS A 334 -8.54 -21.00 10.98
N GLU A 335 -7.27 -21.20 10.60
CA GLU A 335 -6.18 -21.42 11.55
C GLU A 335 -5.27 -20.20 11.74
N SER A 336 -5.21 -19.29 10.77
CA SER A 336 -4.31 -18.13 10.87
C SER A 336 -4.85 -17.04 11.78
N ALA A 337 -4.04 -16.58 12.72
CA ALA A 337 -4.30 -15.39 13.54
C ALA A 337 -3.68 -14.12 12.92
N THR A 338 -2.99 -14.23 11.80
CA THR A 338 -2.33 -13.10 11.13
C THR A 338 -3.36 -12.24 10.40
N TYR A 339 -3.20 -10.93 10.53
CA TYR A 339 -4.06 -9.95 9.85
C TYR A 339 -3.28 -8.76 9.27
N THR A 340 -1.97 -8.78 9.33
CA THR A 340 -1.09 -7.73 8.82
C THR A 340 -0.42 -8.16 7.52
N ASP A 341 0.14 -7.18 6.79
CA ASP A 341 0.96 -7.43 5.61
C ASP A 341 2.46 -7.57 5.94
N PHE A 342 2.80 -7.67 7.22
CA PHE A 342 4.17 -7.86 7.73
C PHE A 342 5.18 -6.77 7.36
N ALA A 343 4.74 -5.52 7.26
CA ALA A 343 5.65 -4.41 6.97
C ALA A 343 6.76 -4.30 8.03
N ASN A 344 8.01 -4.20 7.58
CA ASN A 344 9.20 -4.10 8.44
C ASN A 344 9.97 -2.82 8.14
N ILE A 345 10.54 -2.21 9.16
CA ILE A 345 11.40 -1.05 9.04
C ILE A 345 12.84 -1.45 9.43
N ASN A 346 13.78 -1.20 8.53
CA ASN A 346 15.20 -1.37 8.83
C ASN A 346 15.81 -0.01 9.21
N THR A 347 16.69 -0.02 10.22
CA THR A 347 17.43 1.17 10.69
C THR A 347 18.90 0.87 10.83
N GLY A 348 19.75 1.91 10.75
CA GLY A 348 21.20 1.81 10.92
C GLY A 348 21.85 0.92 9.86
N GLY A 349 22.69 -0.01 10.32
CA GLY A 349 23.51 -0.84 9.45
C GLY A 349 24.71 -0.08 8.91
N VAL A 350 25.14 -0.39 7.69
CA VAL A 350 26.27 0.29 7.04
C VAL A 350 25.84 1.06 5.81
N THR A 351 26.49 2.20 5.57
CA THR A 351 26.35 2.98 4.34
C THR A 351 27.10 2.30 3.18
N PRO A 352 26.87 2.68 1.90
CA PRO A 352 27.55 2.09 0.76
C PRO A 352 29.08 2.15 0.82
N ASP A 353 29.64 3.14 1.52
CA ASP A 353 31.09 3.30 1.74
C ASP A 353 31.61 2.60 3.02
N GLY A 354 30.75 1.81 3.70
CA GLY A 354 31.13 0.96 4.83
C GLY A 354 31.16 1.66 6.19
N ARG A 355 30.70 2.91 6.30
CA ARG A 355 30.57 3.62 7.58
C ARG A 355 29.32 3.20 8.34
N ASP A 356 29.23 3.56 9.62
CA ASP A 356 28.02 3.41 10.43
C ASP A 356 26.87 4.21 9.79
N GLY A 357 25.74 3.52 9.56
CA GLY A 357 24.55 4.11 8.98
C GLY A 357 23.56 4.68 9.99
N VAL A 358 23.83 4.55 11.31
CA VAL A 358 23.00 5.15 12.36
C VAL A 358 23.07 6.66 12.29
N ASN A 359 21.91 7.31 12.37
CA ASN A 359 21.78 8.77 12.27
C ASN A 359 20.63 9.29 13.14
N ALA A 360 20.33 10.58 13.12
CA ALA A 360 19.29 11.18 13.95
C ALA A 360 17.90 10.55 13.72
N VAL A 361 17.56 10.24 12.47
CA VAL A 361 16.28 9.60 12.14
C VAL A 361 16.18 8.17 12.68
N SER A 362 17.32 7.45 12.83
CA SER A 362 17.32 6.12 13.46
C SER A 362 16.75 6.16 14.88
N TYR A 363 17.11 7.19 15.65
CA TYR A 363 16.61 7.38 17.02
C TYR A 363 15.14 7.80 17.05
N LEU A 364 14.72 8.66 16.12
CA LEU A 364 13.29 9.03 15.99
C LEU A 364 12.41 7.79 15.68
N ILE A 365 12.90 6.89 14.82
CA ILE A 365 12.20 5.63 14.51
C ILE A 365 12.08 4.75 15.75
N LEU A 366 13.15 4.62 16.55
CA LEU A 366 13.10 3.84 17.80
C LEU A 366 12.13 4.45 18.81
N ASP A 367 12.09 5.77 18.92
CA ASP A 367 11.12 6.47 19.78
C ASP A 367 9.69 6.22 19.30
N CYS A 368 9.42 6.31 17.98
CA CYS A 368 8.12 5.96 17.41
C CYS A 368 7.69 4.53 17.76
N MET A 369 8.58 3.55 17.63
CA MET A 369 8.27 2.16 17.97
C MET A 369 7.93 1.99 19.46
N ASP A 370 8.73 2.60 20.36
CA ASP A 370 8.51 2.49 21.81
C ASP A 370 7.20 3.20 22.25
N GLU A 371 6.82 4.27 21.58
CA GLU A 371 5.62 5.04 21.90
C GLU A 371 4.37 4.44 21.26
N MET A 372 4.40 4.14 19.98
CA MET A 372 3.23 3.67 19.22
C MET A 372 2.78 2.27 19.64
N LYS A 373 3.69 1.33 19.90
CA LYS A 373 3.39 -0.07 20.31
C LYS A 373 2.28 -0.69 19.46
N LEU A 374 2.41 -0.57 18.16
CA LEU A 374 1.56 -1.20 17.17
C LEU A 374 2.17 -2.54 16.74
N VAL A 375 1.36 -3.46 16.23
CA VAL A 375 1.84 -4.77 15.77
C VAL A 375 2.57 -4.70 14.43
N GLN A 376 2.44 -3.59 13.74
CA GLN A 376 3.25 -3.24 12.55
C GLN A 376 3.33 -1.72 12.41
N PRO A 377 4.37 -1.20 11.73
CA PRO A 377 5.54 -1.94 11.22
C PRO A 377 6.43 -2.45 12.35
N ASN A 378 7.26 -3.48 12.05
CA ASN A 378 8.25 -4.05 12.99
C ASN A 378 9.64 -3.53 12.68
#